data_870db75295ce6404a3ceaa8f4acc00cc
#
_entry.id   870db75295ce6404a3ceaa8f4acc00cc
#
_cell.length_a   1.000
_cell.length_b   1.000
_cell.length_c   1.000
_cell.angle_alpha   90.00
_cell.angle_beta   90.00
_cell.angle_gamma   90.00
#
_symmetry.space_group_name_H-M   'P 1'
#
loop_
_entity.id
_entity.type
_entity.pdbx_description
1 polymer ?
#
loop_
_entity_poly.entity_id
_entity_poly.type
_entity_poly.pdbx_seq_one_letter_code
_entity_poly.pdbx_strand_id
1 'polypeptide(L)'
;MSHISEINRFEKDLFDSQTIVVKIWLAISKDEQEQRFKAREETPHKRFKITAEDWRNRDKWDDYLKAAADMFERTSTEYAPWHIVATDDKYTARLEVLRAILKQLKAD
;
A
#
# COMPACT_ATOMS: atom_id res chain seq x y z
N MET A 1 2.11 23.11 -9.66
CA MET A 1 2.82 21.85 -9.81
C MET A 1 2.25 20.82 -8.86
N SER A 2 1.97 19.62 -9.32
CA SER A 2 1.37 18.61 -8.46
C SER A 2 2.42 17.97 -7.56
N HIS A 3 2.00 17.52 -6.37
CA HIS A 3 2.87 16.78 -5.48
C HIS A 3 3.40 15.49 -6.13
N ILE A 4 2.65 14.95 -7.10
CA ILE A 4 3.03 13.76 -7.85
C ILE A 4 4.33 13.99 -8.63
N SER A 5 4.47 15.16 -9.28
CA SER A 5 5.68 15.51 -10.01
C SER A 5 6.89 15.60 -9.07
N GLU A 6 6.69 16.13 -7.88
CA GLU A 6 7.74 16.24 -6.87
C GLU A 6 8.18 14.87 -6.35
N ILE A 7 7.21 13.95 -6.15
CA ILE A 7 7.50 12.58 -5.73
C ILE A 7 8.33 11.87 -6.78
N ASN A 8 7.94 11.93 -8.04
CA ASN A 8 8.66 11.29 -9.13
C ASN A 8 10.06 11.85 -9.30
N ARG A 9 10.23 13.15 -9.16
CA ARG A 9 11.52 13.80 -9.22
C ARG A 9 12.44 13.35 -8.06
N PHE A 10 11.89 13.30 -6.87
CA PHE A 10 12.63 12.84 -5.69
C PHE A 10 13.13 11.41 -5.88
N GLU A 11 12.25 10.53 -6.36
CA GLU A 11 12.60 9.13 -6.61
C GLU A 11 13.65 9.01 -7.71
N LYS A 12 13.56 9.82 -8.76
CA LYS A 12 14.55 9.84 -9.82
C LYS A 12 15.91 10.28 -9.30
N ASP A 13 15.94 11.30 -8.45
CA ASP A 13 17.18 11.76 -7.84
C ASP A 13 17.84 10.67 -7.02
N LEU A 14 17.04 9.89 -6.27
CA LEU A 14 17.54 8.74 -5.52
C LEU A 14 18.11 7.67 -6.45
N PHE A 15 17.41 7.38 -7.55
CA PHE A 15 17.87 6.40 -8.53
C PHE A 15 19.17 6.85 -9.19
N ASP A 16 19.28 8.11 -9.57
CA ASP A 16 20.47 8.67 -10.19
C ASP A 16 21.69 8.64 -9.25
N SER A 17 21.45 8.65 -7.93
CA SER A 17 22.51 8.53 -6.93
C SER A 17 22.79 7.08 -6.55
N GLN A 18 22.34 6.13 -7.34
CA GLN A 18 22.54 4.68 -7.14
C GLN A 18 21.77 4.11 -5.93
N THR A 19 20.71 4.79 -5.52
CA THR A 19 19.82 4.29 -4.48
C THR A 19 18.67 3.53 -5.15
N ILE A 20 18.40 2.32 -4.66
CA ILE A 20 17.29 1.51 -5.16
C ILE A 20 16.03 1.86 -4.36
N VAL A 21 14.98 2.27 -5.08
CA VAL A 21 13.71 2.63 -4.44
C VAL A 21 12.72 1.48 -4.65
N VAL A 22 12.25 0.89 -3.56
CA VAL A 22 11.25 -0.18 -3.60
C VAL A 22 9.95 0.36 -3.01
N LYS A 23 8.92 0.45 -3.84
CA LYS A 23 7.62 0.97 -3.42
C LYS A 23 6.64 -0.20 -3.29
N ILE A 24 6.12 -0.39 -2.10
CA ILE A 24 5.22 -1.50 -1.80
C ILE A 24 3.91 -0.95 -1.25
N TRP A 25 2.81 -1.39 -1.84
CA TRP A 25 1.47 -1.09 -1.34
C TRP A 25 0.89 -2.36 -0.74
N LEU A 26 0.58 -2.31 0.55
CA LEU A 26 -0.03 -3.44 1.25
C LEU A 26 -1.54 -3.33 1.11
N ALA A 27 -2.11 -4.25 0.33
CA ALA A 27 -3.53 -4.25 0.01
C ALA A 27 -4.28 -5.30 0.82
N ILE A 28 -5.37 -4.87 1.47
CA ILE A 28 -6.27 -5.77 2.19
C ILE A 28 -7.61 -5.76 1.45
N SER A 29 -8.28 -6.92 1.39
CA SER A 29 -9.61 -6.97 0.79
C SER A 29 -10.64 -6.30 1.71
N LYS A 30 -11.73 -5.83 1.12
CA LYS A 30 -12.81 -5.21 1.88
C LYS A 30 -13.41 -6.18 2.90
N ASP A 31 -13.56 -7.45 2.51
CA ASP A 31 -14.08 -8.49 3.38
C ASP A 31 -13.16 -8.77 4.57
N GLU A 32 -11.87 -8.84 4.33
CA GLU A 32 -10.88 -9.05 5.40
C GLU A 32 -10.84 -7.87 6.35
N GLN A 33 -10.96 -6.65 5.84
CA GLN A 33 -11.03 -5.46 6.68
C GLN A 33 -12.25 -5.52 7.59
N GLU A 34 -13.39 -5.94 7.05
CA GLU A 34 -14.62 -6.09 7.83
C GLU A 34 -14.44 -7.10 8.95
N GLN A 35 -13.84 -8.26 8.64
CA GLN A 35 -13.57 -9.29 9.63
C GLN A 35 -12.66 -8.79 10.75
N ARG A 36 -11.63 -8.04 10.42
CA ARG A 36 -10.71 -7.47 11.40
C ARG A 36 -11.40 -6.44 12.29
N PHE A 37 -12.27 -5.61 11.72
CA PHE A 37 -13.06 -4.64 12.48
C PHE A 37 -14.00 -5.34 13.46
N LYS A 38 -14.70 -6.37 13.02
CA LYS A 38 -15.59 -7.16 13.88
C LYS A 38 -14.83 -7.85 14.99
N ALA A 39 -13.67 -8.43 14.69
CA ALA A 39 -12.84 -9.07 15.69
C ALA A 39 -12.38 -8.10 16.77
N ARG A 40 -12.04 -6.86 16.38
CA ARG A 40 -11.65 -5.81 17.33
C ARG A 40 -12.81 -5.37 18.21
N GLU A 41 -14.00 -5.27 17.65
CA GLU A 41 -15.21 -4.92 18.41
C GLU A 41 -15.54 -5.97 19.46
N GLU A 42 -15.29 -7.25 19.15
CA GLU A 42 -15.54 -8.37 20.07
C GLU A 42 -14.47 -8.49 21.13
N THR A 43 -13.33 -7.83 20.98
CA THR A 43 -12.22 -7.89 21.92
C THR A 43 -12.24 -6.64 22.82
N PRO A 44 -12.60 -6.76 24.10
CA PRO A 44 -12.83 -5.58 24.95
C PRO A 44 -11.68 -4.59 25.02
N HIS A 45 -10.45 -5.05 25.06
CA HIS A 45 -9.30 -4.16 25.17
C HIS A 45 -8.91 -3.47 23.85
N LYS A 46 -9.51 -3.89 22.73
CA LYS A 46 -9.26 -3.29 21.41
C LYS A 46 -10.44 -2.49 20.89
N ARG A 47 -11.57 -2.56 21.56
CA ARG A 47 -12.84 -1.98 21.12
C ARG A 47 -12.77 -0.48 20.88
N PHE A 48 -12.06 0.24 21.74
CA PHE A 48 -11.95 1.69 21.64
C PHE A 48 -11.16 2.14 20.41
N LYS A 49 -10.44 1.25 19.75
CA LYS A 49 -9.67 1.56 18.54
C LYS A 49 -10.52 1.64 17.28
N ILE A 50 -11.77 1.16 17.36
CA ILE A 50 -12.71 1.20 16.23
C ILE A 50 -13.72 2.30 16.52
N THR A 51 -13.75 3.31 15.67
CA THR A 51 -14.67 4.45 15.81
C THR A 51 -15.74 4.41 14.72
N ALA A 52 -16.80 5.21 14.90
CA ALA A 52 -17.80 5.40 13.86
C ALA A 52 -17.18 5.98 12.59
N GLU A 53 -16.12 6.76 12.73
CA GLU A 53 -15.39 7.32 11.61
C GLU A 53 -14.71 6.23 10.78
N ASP A 54 -14.15 5.19 11.42
CA ASP A 54 -13.54 4.07 10.71
C ASP A 54 -14.54 3.35 9.82
N TRP A 55 -15.76 3.12 10.34
CA TRP A 55 -16.83 2.52 9.55
C TRP A 55 -17.30 3.41 8.41
N ARG A 56 -17.39 4.72 8.62
CA ARG A 56 -17.75 5.67 7.57
C ARG A 56 -16.69 5.75 6.48
N ASN A 57 -15.42 5.69 6.85
CA ASN A 57 -14.31 5.68 5.89
C ASN A 57 -14.37 4.42 5.02
N ARG A 58 -14.81 3.31 5.60
CA ARG A 58 -14.99 2.06 4.88
C ARG A 58 -16.08 2.17 3.80
N ASP A 59 -17.09 2.98 4.02
CA ASP A 59 -18.16 3.21 3.02
C ASP A 59 -17.63 3.95 1.78
N LYS A 60 -16.47 4.60 1.89
CA LYS A 60 -15.80 5.27 0.77
C LYS A 60 -14.73 4.40 0.13
N TRP A 61 -14.83 3.10 0.31
CA TRP A 61 -13.83 2.14 -0.18
C TRP A 61 -13.58 2.26 -1.68
N ASP A 62 -14.64 2.38 -2.48
CA ASP A 62 -14.50 2.48 -3.93
C ASP A 62 -13.79 3.77 -4.35
N ASP A 63 -14.07 4.88 -3.69
CA ASP A 63 -13.36 6.14 -3.93
C ASP A 63 -11.90 6.04 -3.57
N TYR A 64 -11.60 5.37 -2.47
CA TYR A 64 -10.24 5.11 -2.04
C TYR A 64 -9.47 4.28 -3.06
N LEU A 65 -10.09 3.21 -3.59
CA LEU A 65 -9.48 2.37 -4.60
C LEU A 65 -9.19 3.13 -5.89
N LYS A 66 -10.10 4.00 -6.31
CA LYS A 66 -9.90 4.84 -7.49
C LYS A 66 -8.74 5.81 -7.30
N ALA A 67 -8.66 6.43 -6.13
CA ALA A 67 -7.56 7.33 -5.81
C ALA A 67 -6.22 6.60 -5.78
N ALA A 68 -6.19 5.41 -5.22
CA ALA A 68 -4.99 4.59 -5.18
C ALA A 68 -4.55 4.17 -6.57
N ALA A 69 -5.48 3.76 -7.43
CA ALA A 69 -5.18 3.37 -8.80
C ALA A 69 -4.59 4.54 -9.59
N ASP A 70 -5.14 5.74 -9.42
CA ASP A 70 -4.63 6.94 -10.06
C ASP A 70 -3.20 7.26 -9.59
N MET A 71 -2.96 7.12 -8.29
CA MET A 71 -1.62 7.30 -7.73
C MET A 71 -0.62 6.31 -8.33
N PHE A 72 -0.99 5.04 -8.44
CA PHE A 72 -0.12 4.01 -9.02
C PHE A 72 0.21 4.34 -10.47
N GLU A 73 -0.78 4.73 -11.26
CA GLU A 73 -0.58 5.08 -12.66
C GLU A 73 0.39 6.24 -12.82
N ARG A 74 0.24 7.27 -11.99
CA ARG A 74 1.03 8.51 -12.12
C ARG A 74 2.42 8.42 -11.50
N THR A 75 2.63 7.58 -10.51
CA THR A 75 3.90 7.50 -9.79
C THR A 75 4.67 6.21 -10.01
N SER A 76 4.14 5.26 -10.79
CA SER A 76 4.88 4.05 -11.13
C SER A 76 5.80 4.35 -12.31
N THR A 77 7.11 4.17 -12.11
CA THR A 77 8.13 4.46 -13.11
C THR A 77 8.99 3.23 -13.35
N GLU A 78 9.79 3.24 -14.41
CA GLU A 78 10.68 2.10 -14.72
C GLU A 78 11.69 1.85 -13.62
N TYR A 79 12.19 2.91 -12.99
CA TYR A 79 13.20 2.81 -11.94
C TYR A 79 12.60 2.61 -10.54
N ALA A 80 11.31 2.86 -10.37
CA ALA A 80 10.62 2.71 -9.08
C ALA A 80 9.15 2.32 -9.28
N PRO A 81 8.89 1.10 -9.80
CA PRO A 81 7.50 0.66 -9.99
C PRO A 81 6.85 0.30 -8.67
N TRP A 82 5.53 0.42 -8.61
CA TRP A 82 4.76 -0.02 -7.46
C TRP A 82 4.59 -1.54 -7.47
N HIS A 83 4.79 -2.15 -6.30
CA HIS A 83 4.50 -3.57 -6.07
C HIS A 83 3.29 -3.66 -5.15
N ILE A 84 2.20 -4.23 -5.65
CA ILE A 84 0.98 -4.38 -4.86
C ILE A 84 0.97 -5.77 -4.24
N VAL A 85 0.93 -5.83 -2.92
CA VAL A 85 1.01 -7.07 -2.16
C VAL A 85 -0.27 -7.28 -1.35
N ALA A 86 -0.97 -8.39 -1.61
CA ALA A 86 -2.15 -8.76 -0.84
C ALA A 86 -1.74 -9.18 0.58
N THR A 87 -2.40 -8.64 1.58
CA THR A 87 -2.03 -8.86 2.99
C THR A 87 -3.05 -9.68 3.78
N ASP A 88 -4.00 -10.31 3.10
CA ASP A 88 -5.01 -11.16 3.77
C ASP A 88 -4.35 -12.34 4.48
N ASP A 89 -3.27 -12.89 3.90
CA ASP A 89 -2.44 -13.92 4.52
C ASP A 89 -1.07 -13.33 4.86
N LYS A 90 -0.72 -13.31 6.12
CA LYS A 90 0.55 -12.77 6.63
C LYS A 90 1.79 -13.42 6.00
N TYR A 91 1.78 -14.74 5.90
CA TYR A 91 2.95 -15.47 5.42
C TYR A 91 3.17 -15.23 3.93
N THR A 92 2.09 -15.28 3.15
CA THR A 92 2.15 -14.99 1.73
C THR A 92 2.58 -13.55 1.49
N ALA A 93 2.05 -12.60 2.28
CA ALA A 93 2.42 -11.20 2.17
C ALA A 93 3.92 -10.98 2.42
N ARG A 94 4.48 -11.62 3.44
CA ARG A 94 5.91 -11.51 3.74
C ARG A 94 6.77 -12.03 2.61
N LEU A 95 6.39 -13.17 2.02
CA LEU A 95 7.10 -13.73 0.87
C LEU A 95 7.04 -12.81 -0.34
N GLU A 96 5.87 -12.24 -0.62
CA GLU A 96 5.70 -11.34 -1.75
C GLU A 96 6.51 -10.04 -1.59
N VAL A 97 6.61 -9.52 -0.36
CA VAL A 97 7.45 -8.36 -0.08
C VAL A 97 8.92 -8.68 -0.35
N LEU A 98 9.40 -9.83 0.12
CA LEU A 98 10.77 -10.27 -0.13
C LEU A 98 11.03 -10.47 -1.62
N ARG A 99 10.08 -11.06 -2.34
CA ARG A 99 10.20 -11.24 -3.79
C ARG A 99 10.26 -9.91 -4.53
N ALA A 100 9.46 -8.93 -4.11
CA ALA A 100 9.47 -7.60 -4.70
C ALA A 100 10.84 -6.93 -4.52
N ILE A 101 11.42 -7.03 -3.33
CA ILE A 101 12.73 -6.48 -3.04
C ILE A 101 13.81 -7.16 -3.89
N LEU A 102 13.78 -8.49 -3.96
CA LEU A 102 14.75 -9.26 -4.75
C LEU A 102 14.64 -8.94 -6.24
N LYS A 103 13.42 -8.82 -6.75
CA LYS A 103 13.19 -8.46 -8.14
C LYS A 103 13.76 -7.09 -8.47
N GLN A 104 13.57 -6.13 -7.57
CA GLN A 104 14.08 -4.79 -7.74
C GLN A 104 15.62 -4.77 -7.75
N LEU A 105 16.24 -5.55 -6.87
CA LEU A 105 17.69 -5.68 -6.81
C LEU A 105 18.27 -6.33 -8.05
N LYS A 106 17.57 -7.30 -8.63
CA LYS A 106 18.03 -8.01 -9.83
C LYS A 106 17.85 -7.19 -11.12
N ALA A 107 16.99 -6.19 -11.09
CA ALA A 107 16.73 -5.34 -12.25
C ALA A 107 17.91 -4.44 -12.61
N ASP A 108 18.88 -4.35 -11.72
CA ASP A 108 20.14 -3.65 -11.99
C ASP A 108 21.13 -4.57 -12.71
#